data_089ca5ed3612951597ba922f138a69ba
#
_entry.id   089ca5ed3612951597ba922f138a69ba
#
_cell.length_a   1.000
_cell.length_b   1.000
_cell.length_c   1.000
_cell.angle_alpha   90.00
_cell.angle_beta   90.00
_cell.angle_gamma   90.00
#
_symmetry.space_group_name_H-M   'P 1'
#
loop_
_entity.id
_entity.type
_entity.pdbx_description
1 polymer ?
#
loop_
_entity_poly.entity_id
_entity_poly.type
_entity_poly.pdbx_seq_one_letter_code
_entity_poly.pdbx_strand_id
1 'polypeptide(L)'
;MQKKIPQRTCMACQAKKEKRELVRIVRSPEGEISVDVTGKKPGRDAYICPNLECLNKVIKSKRMERSLETTISQEIYELLKEQLT
;
A
#
# COMPACT_ATOMS: atom_id res chain seq x y z
N MET A 1 9.35 7.33 -29.45
CA MET A 1 9.75 7.08 -28.07
C MET A 1 8.61 6.51 -27.27
N GLN A 2 8.85 5.38 -26.66
CA GLN A 2 7.83 4.75 -25.83
C GLN A 2 7.89 5.32 -24.42
N LYS A 3 6.75 5.71 -23.90
CA LYS A 3 6.65 6.10 -22.51
C LYS A 3 6.64 4.83 -21.68
N LYS A 4 7.60 4.70 -20.79
CA LYS A 4 7.58 3.61 -19.82
C LYS A 4 6.55 3.89 -18.77
N ILE A 5 5.63 2.95 -18.57
CA ILE A 5 4.67 3.05 -17.49
C ILE A 5 5.42 2.72 -16.20
N PRO A 6 5.34 3.58 -15.17
CA PRO A 6 6.04 3.30 -13.92
C PRO A 6 5.56 2.00 -13.31
N GLN A 7 6.51 1.15 -12.93
CA GLN A 7 6.22 -0.08 -12.24
C GLN A 7 6.55 0.04 -10.76
N ARG A 8 5.79 -0.64 -9.95
CA ARG A 8 6.01 -0.71 -8.51
C ARG A 8 5.99 -2.17 -8.07
N THR A 9 6.53 -2.41 -6.92
CA THR A 9 6.60 -3.77 -6.39
C THR A 9 5.62 -3.92 -5.24
N CYS A 10 4.79 -4.97 -5.31
CA CYS A 10 3.93 -5.33 -4.18
C CYS A 10 4.83 -5.77 -3.03
N MET A 11 4.69 -5.13 -1.87
CA MET A 11 5.56 -5.45 -0.74
C MET A 11 5.23 -6.79 -0.09
N ALA A 12 4.08 -7.39 -0.42
CA ALA A 12 3.71 -8.68 0.13
C ALA A 12 4.26 -9.84 -0.71
N CYS A 13 3.96 -9.85 -2.01
CA CYS A 13 4.35 -10.95 -2.89
C CYS A 13 5.56 -10.61 -3.77
N GLN A 14 6.00 -9.36 -3.76
CA GLN A 14 7.13 -8.85 -4.52
C GLN A 14 6.96 -8.93 -6.04
N ALA A 15 5.73 -9.07 -6.49
CA ALA A 15 5.45 -9.00 -7.92
C ALA A 15 5.59 -7.57 -8.43
N LYS A 16 6.22 -7.41 -9.58
CA LYS A 16 6.33 -6.11 -10.22
C LYS A 16 5.14 -5.92 -11.14
N LYS A 17 4.42 -4.83 -10.93
CA LYS A 17 3.22 -4.53 -11.70
C LYS A 17 3.17 -3.05 -12.01
N GLU A 18 2.32 -2.66 -12.96
CA GLU A 18 2.08 -1.27 -13.21
C GLU A 18 1.46 -0.61 -11.97
N LYS A 19 1.84 0.64 -11.74
CA LYS A 19 1.35 1.41 -10.59
C LYS A 19 -0.17 1.33 -10.44
N ARG A 20 -0.90 1.40 -11.56
CA ARG A 20 -2.37 1.37 -11.55
C ARG A 20 -2.96 0.01 -11.19
N GLU A 21 -2.16 -1.04 -11.26
CA GLU A 21 -2.60 -2.39 -10.89
C GLU A 21 -2.41 -2.69 -9.41
N LEU A 22 -1.81 -1.76 -8.69
CA LEU A 22 -1.53 -1.91 -7.27
C LEU A 22 -2.30 -0.88 -6.47
N VAL A 23 -2.48 -1.17 -5.20
CA VAL A 23 -3.09 -0.22 -4.27
C VAL A 23 -1.96 0.53 -3.57
N ARG A 24 -2.05 1.85 -3.57
CA ARG A 24 -1.09 2.70 -2.88
C ARG A 24 -1.62 3.02 -1.50
N ILE A 25 -0.85 2.66 -0.48
CA ILE A 25 -1.17 2.97 0.90
C ILE A 25 -0.21 4.04 1.38
N VAL A 26 -0.75 5.11 1.94
CA VAL A 26 0.03 6.30 2.28
C VAL A 26 -0.08 6.62 3.76
N ARG A 27 1.06 6.98 4.34
CA ARG A 27 1.10 7.60 5.65
C ARG A 27 1.30 9.09 5.42
N SER A 28 0.33 9.90 5.82
CA SER A 28 0.43 11.35 5.68
C SER A 28 1.51 11.91 6.60
N PRO A 29 1.96 13.15 6.37
CA PRO A 29 2.92 13.80 7.29
C PRO A 29 2.40 13.87 8.73
N GLU A 30 1.08 13.83 8.92
CA GLU A 30 0.46 13.87 10.23
C GLU A 30 0.34 12.49 10.87
N GLY A 31 0.72 11.43 10.15
CA GLY A 31 0.70 10.08 10.67
C GLY A 31 -0.55 9.27 10.34
N GLU A 32 -1.44 9.79 9.52
CA GLU A 32 -2.64 9.07 9.13
C GLU A 32 -2.36 8.08 7.99
N ILE A 33 -2.92 6.89 8.12
CA ILE A 33 -2.81 5.85 7.10
C ILE A 33 -4.08 5.78 6.30
N SER A 34 -3.96 5.78 4.98
CA SER A 34 -5.12 5.68 4.11
C SER A 34 -4.75 5.09 2.76
N VAL A 35 -5.77 4.63 2.03
CA VAL A 35 -5.60 4.21 0.64
C VAL A 35 -5.67 5.45 -0.25
N ASP A 36 -4.70 5.61 -1.11
CA ASP A 36 -4.66 6.73 -2.03
C ASP A 36 -5.09 6.28 -3.42
N VAL A 37 -6.31 6.60 -3.79
CA VAL A 37 -6.85 6.24 -5.11
C VAL A 37 -6.45 7.23 -6.19
N THR A 38 -5.95 8.41 -5.82
CA THR A 38 -5.57 9.44 -6.78
C THR A 38 -4.09 9.42 -7.15
N GLY A 39 -3.27 8.82 -6.30
CA GLY A 39 -1.82 8.81 -6.48
C GLY A 39 -1.16 10.13 -6.12
N LYS A 40 -1.89 11.06 -5.52
CA LYS A 40 -1.39 12.42 -5.25
C LYS A 40 -1.23 12.77 -3.79
N LYS A 41 -1.64 11.90 -2.89
CA LYS A 41 -1.49 12.18 -1.46
C LYS A 41 -0.03 12.24 -1.06
N PRO A 42 0.38 13.26 -0.31
CA PRO A 42 1.77 13.36 0.15
C PRO A 42 2.05 12.41 1.29
N GLY A 43 3.30 12.01 1.43
CA GLY A 43 3.75 11.18 2.53
C GLY A 43 4.49 9.95 2.06
N ARG A 44 4.81 9.08 3.01
CA ARG A 44 5.43 7.79 2.68
C ARG A 44 4.39 6.84 2.13
N ASP A 45 4.79 6.02 1.19
CA ASP A 45 3.86 5.11 0.55
C ASP A 45 4.38 3.68 0.48
N ALA A 46 3.44 2.77 0.25
CA ALA A 46 3.72 1.38 0.01
C ALA A 46 2.68 0.85 -0.96
N TYR A 47 3.07 -0.10 -1.79
CA TYR A 47 2.18 -0.67 -2.79
C TYR A 47 1.93 -2.14 -2.47
N ILE A 48 0.69 -2.57 -2.64
CA ILE A 48 0.31 -3.98 -2.51
C ILE A 48 -0.69 -4.33 -3.61
N CYS A 49 -0.78 -5.63 -3.93
CA CYS A 49 -1.83 -6.10 -4.83
C CYS A 49 -3.21 -5.82 -4.21
N PRO A 50 -4.21 -5.55 -5.06
CA PRO A 50 -5.57 -5.27 -4.55
C PRO A 50 -6.31 -6.55 -4.16
N ASN A 51 -5.74 -7.30 -3.22
CA ASN A 51 -6.37 -8.51 -2.71
C ASN A 51 -6.03 -8.69 -1.23
N LEU A 52 -6.88 -9.48 -0.56
CA LEU A 52 -6.72 -9.68 0.87
C LEU A 52 -5.51 -10.54 1.23
N GLU A 53 -5.08 -11.42 0.34
CA GLU A 53 -3.92 -12.25 0.61
C GLU A 53 -2.67 -11.41 0.82
N CYS A 54 -2.45 -10.46 -0.06
CA CYS A 54 -1.29 -9.58 0.06
C CYS A 54 -1.40 -8.68 1.27
N LEU A 55 -2.59 -8.16 1.56
CA LEU A 55 -2.79 -7.36 2.75
C LEU A 55 -2.49 -8.18 4.02
N ASN A 56 -3.00 -9.40 4.09
CA ASN A 56 -2.76 -10.27 5.23
C ASN A 56 -1.27 -10.58 5.41
N LYS A 57 -0.55 -10.77 4.32
CA LYS A 57 0.89 -11.01 4.39
C LYS A 57 1.65 -9.84 5.00
N VAL A 58 1.31 -8.61 4.60
CA VAL A 58 2.02 -7.45 5.16
C VAL A 58 1.62 -7.19 6.60
N ILE A 59 0.40 -7.55 7.00
CA ILE A 59 -0.01 -7.47 8.39
C ILE A 59 0.81 -8.43 9.25
N LYS A 60 0.93 -9.68 8.81
CA LYS A 60 1.68 -10.70 9.56
C LYS A 60 3.16 -10.39 9.67
N SER A 61 3.75 -9.91 8.60
CA SER A 61 5.20 -9.64 8.55
C SER A 61 5.55 -8.27 9.09
N LYS A 62 4.56 -7.41 9.32
CA LYS A 62 4.74 -6.01 9.73
C LYS A 62 5.60 -5.20 8.76
N ARG A 63 5.69 -5.64 7.51
CA ARG A 63 6.49 -4.93 6.51
C ARG A 63 5.95 -3.55 6.22
N MET A 64 4.62 -3.41 6.19
CA MET A 64 4.01 -2.11 5.94
C MET A 64 4.36 -1.12 7.05
N GLU A 65 4.31 -1.56 8.30
CA GLU A 65 4.68 -0.70 9.41
C GLU A 65 6.13 -0.23 9.31
N ARG A 66 7.02 -1.12 8.91
CA ARG A 66 8.42 -0.75 8.71
C ARG A 66 8.60 0.21 7.54
N SER A 67 7.93 -0.07 6.43
CA SER A 67 8.04 0.76 5.24
C SER A 67 7.50 2.16 5.46
N LEU A 68 6.38 2.27 6.18
CA LEU A 68 5.75 3.55 6.47
C LEU A 68 6.27 4.19 7.75
N GLU A 69 7.17 3.50 8.46
CA GLU A 69 7.78 3.98 9.71
C GLU A 69 6.76 4.40 10.75
N THR A 70 5.70 3.60 10.90
CA THR A 70 4.65 3.88 11.86
C THR A 70 4.00 2.58 12.32
N THR A 71 3.38 2.62 13.47
CA THR A 71 2.58 1.51 13.96
C THR A 71 1.18 1.61 13.37
N ILE A 72 0.65 0.51 12.86
CA ILE A 72 -0.68 0.49 12.25
C ILE A 72 -1.60 -0.33 13.16
N SER A 73 -2.70 0.30 13.60
CA SER A 73 -3.65 -0.38 14.47
C SER A 73 -4.49 -1.39 13.71
N GLN A 74 -5.09 -2.32 14.44
CA GLN A 74 -5.99 -3.31 13.86
C GLN A 74 -7.18 -2.63 13.16
N GLU A 75 -7.67 -1.53 13.74
CA GLU A 75 -8.78 -0.78 13.14
C GLU A 75 -8.44 -0.26 11.76
N ILE A 76 -7.22 0.25 11.59
CA ILE A 76 -6.78 0.74 10.29
C ILE A 76 -6.66 -0.40 9.29
N TYR A 77 -6.13 -1.55 9.71
CA TYR A 77 -6.07 -2.71 8.84
C TYR A 77 -7.45 -3.17 8.39
N GLU A 78 -8.44 -3.10 9.27
CA GLU A 78 -9.80 -3.45 8.91
C GLU A 78 -10.39 -2.48 7.89
N LEU A 79 -10.11 -1.19 8.04
CA LEU A 79 -10.53 -0.20 7.05
C LEU A 79 -9.88 -0.46 5.69
N LEU A 80 -8.61 -0.83 5.68
CA LEU A 80 -7.93 -1.18 4.44
C LEU A 80 -8.54 -2.41 3.79
N LYS A 81 -8.92 -3.40 4.59
CA LYS A 81 -9.60 -4.60 4.07
C LYS A 81 -10.91 -4.24 3.40
N GLU A 82 -11.70 -3.36 4.00
CA GLU A 82 -12.95 -2.92 3.41
C GLU A 82 -12.75 -2.25 2.06
N GLN A 83 -11.69 -1.47 1.94
CA GLN A 83 -11.42 -0.75 0.70
C GLN A 83 -10.87 -1.66 -0.40
N LEU A 84 -10.36 -2.83 -0.04
CA LEU A 84 -9.81 -3.78 -0.99
C LEU A 84 -10.81 -4.85 -1.44
N THR A 85 -11.96 -4.92 -0.82
CA THR A 85 -12.99 -5.91 -1.20
C THR A 85 -14.06 -5.34 -2.09
#